data_d57966ba80d46875c906127de495dcd2
#
_entry.id   d57966ba80d46875c906127de495dcd2
#
_cell.length_a   1.000
_cell.length_b   1.000
_cell.length_c   1.000
_cell.angle_alpha   90.00
_cell.angle_beta   90.00
_cell.angle_gamma   90.00
#
_symmetry.space_group_name_H-M   'P 1'
#
loop_
_entity.id
_entity.type
_entity.pdbx_description
1 polymer ?
#
loop_
_entity_poly.entity_id
_entity_poly.type
_entity_poly.pdbx_seq_one_letter_code
_entity_poly.pdbx_strand_id
1 'polypeptide(L)'
;MNKEELKPMDLGGILDKTFRITFSNMKKYIKVFLMYFGVIFGITLLILAIVIGFFIAMGFSFESFSEPEILTPFLLTIIPLSIIAIIIIIFIAIIFTGMIYDIFIKSFIGEEWDFKSSFKYVKSKFWTIFLAGILCFFIIIGGYLMCCIGILPMIALISLVLPVIIYEKENATGSISRSFKLVSYSFWKVLGSVILFIIIVQTLSIVFQIGFQFLPFMLQSLDSGKNIQMIIFISIFTIVTYILYLAYSILASALYGAFYVLIFFNQKIKHENFGVEFLADSITVDQPLDDKTK
;
A
#
# COMPACT_ATOMS: atom_id res chain seq x y z
N MET A 1 9.72 5.42 -23.63
CA MET A 1 9.11 6.59 -22.95
C MET A 1 8.95 7.71 -23.97
N ASN A 2 7.78 8.38 -24.01
CA ASN A 2 7.53 9.41 -25.04
C ASN A 2 8.15 10.76 -24.59
N LYS A 3 8.72 11.56 -25.50
CA LYS A 3 9.35 12.87 -25.17
C LYS A 3 8.42 13.83 -24.38
N GLU A 4 7.10 13.69 -24.54
CA GLU A 4 6.12 14.47 -23.78
C GLU A 4 6.04 14.06 -22.30
N GLU A 5 6.45 12.85 -21.97
CA GLU A 5 6.43 12.32 -20.61
C GLU A 5 7.58 12.85 -19.73
N LEU A 6 8.58 13.44 -20.33
CA LEU A 6 9.75 14.06 -19.70
C LEU A 6 9.55 15.55 -19.38
N LYS A 7 8.39 16.10 -19.66
CA LYS A 7 8.06 17.49 -19.27
C LYS A 7 7.51 17.54 -17.83
N PRO A 8 7.85 18.60 -17.09
CA PRO A 8 7.25 18.82 -15.79
C PRO A 8 5.72 18.91 -15.89
N MET A 9 5.03 18.16 -15.05
CA MET A 9 3.58 18.12 -15.01
C MET A 9 3.04 19.10 -13.96
N ASP A 10 1.88 19.67 -14.23
CA ASP A 10 1.03 20.33 -13.25
C ASP A 10 0.23 19.30 -12.43
N LEU A 11 -0.55 19.75 -11.47
CA LEU A 11 -1.33 18.87 -10.61
C LEU A 11 -2.37 18.06 -11.39
N GLY A 12 -3.07 18.70 -12.34
CA GLY A 12 -4.05 18.03 -13.19
C GLY A 12 -3.42 16.92 -14.02
N GLY A 13 -2.26 17.19 -14.62
CA GLY A 13 -1.51 16.22 -15.40
C GLY A 13 -1.00 15.04 -14.55
N ILE A 14 -0.59 15.28 -13.29
CA ILE A 14 -0.22 14.21 -12.36
C ILE A 14 -1.43 13.32 -12.07
N LEU A 15 -2.58 13.90 -11.76
CA LEU A 15 -3.80 13.15 -11.47
C LEU A 15 -4.26 12.33 -12.67
N ASP A 16 -4.36 12.93 -13.86
CA ASP A 16 -4.75 12.23 -15.10
C ASP A 16 -3.81 11.06 -15.39
N LYS A 17 -2.49 11.32 -15.32
CA LYS A 17 -1.49 10.30 -15.57
C LYS A 17 -1.51 9.20 -14.50
N THR A 18 -1.85 9.52 -13.23
CA THR A 18 -2.02 8.53 -12.16
C THR A 18 -3.11 7.53 -12.53
N PHE A 19 -4.28 7.99 -12.93
CA PHE A 19 -5.36 7.10 -13.36
C PHE A 19 -4.96 6.29 -14.59
N ARG A 20 -4.40 6.92 -15.61
CA ARG A 20 -3.99 6.25 -16.85
C ARG A 20 -2.96 5.14 -16.60
N ILE A 21 -1.89 5.40 -15.84
CA ILE A 21 -0.86 4.40 -15.52
C ILE A 21 -1.44 3.30 -14.66
N THR A 22 -2.29 3.62 -13.69
CA THR A 22 -2.94 2.63 -12.83
C THR A 22 -3.77 1.66 -13.66
N PHE A 23 -4.67 2.16 -14.51
CA PHE A 23 -5.53 1.29 -15.31
C PHE A 23 -4.75 0.49 -16.37
N SER A 24 -3.71 1.05 -16.97
CA SER A 24 -2.86 0.32 -17.94
C SER A 24 -2.09 -0.85 -17.31
N ASN A 25 -1.74 -0.75 -16.01
CA ASN A 25 -1.02 -1.80 -15.28
C ASN A 25 -1.91 -2.66 -14.37
N MET A 26 -3.22 -2.49 -14.42
CA MET A 26 -4.16 -3.16 -13.51
C MET A 26 -4.01 -4.69 -13.50
N LYS A 27 -3.77 -5.32 -14.65
CA LYS A 27 -3.55 -6.78 -14.73
C LYS A 27 -2.31 -7.23 -13.93
N LYS A 28 -1.20 -6.49 -14.02
CA LYS A 28 0.03 -6.78 -13.28
C LYS A 28 -0.20 -6.60 -11.79
N TYR A 29 -0.87 -5.50 -11.42
CA TYR A 29 -1.22 -5.18 -10.05
C TYR A 29 -2.15 -6.23 -9.42
N ILE A 30 -3.24 -6.61 -10.10
CA ILE A 30 -4.18 -7.64 -9.62
C ILE A 30 -3.44 -8.97 -9.36
N LYS A 31 -2.50 -9.36 -10.22
CA LYS A 31 -1.69 -10.57 -10.00
C LYS A 31 -0.93 -10.54 -8.68
N VAL A 32 -0.29 -9.41 -8.36
CA VAL A 32 0.45 -9.22 -7.09
C VAL A 32 -0.53 -9.18 -5.92
N PHE A 33 -1.67 -8.49 -6.09
CA PHE A 33 -2.71 -8.42 -5.07
C PHE A 33 -3.31 -9.78 -4.72
N LEU A 34 -3.65 -10.59 -5.74
CA LEU A 34 -4.21 -11.93 -5.52
C LEU A 34 -3.23 -12.85 -4.78
N MET A 35 -1.94 -12.74 -5.08
CA MET A 35 -0.93 -13.48 -4.32
C MET A 35 -0.90 -13.02 -2.84
N TYR A 36 -0.85 -11.71 -2.60
CA TYR A 36 -0.88 -11.14 -1.25
C TYR A 36 -2.13 -11.57 -0.48
N PHE A 37 -3.31 -11.41 -1.11
CA PHE A 37 -4.59 -11.80 -0.53
C PHE A 37 -4.65 -13.30 -0.26
N GLY A 38 -4.20 -14.14 -1.20
CA GLY A 38 -4.19 -15.59 -1.06
C GLY A 38 -3.35 -16.07 0.13
N VAL A 39 -2.18 -15.45 0.34
CA VAL A 39 -1.31 -15.79 1.49
C VAL A 39 -1.97 -15.35 2.81
N ILE A 40 -2.52 -14.14 2.89
CA ILE A 40 -3.23 -13.67 4.10
C ILE A 40 -4.44 -14.55 4.40
N PHE A 41 -5.23 -14.89 3.37
CA PHE A 41 -6.38 -15.76 3.51
C PHE A 41 -5.98 -17.14 4.01
N GLY A 42 -4.90 -17.72 3.48
CA GLY A 42 -4.34 -18.99 3.96
C GLY A 42 -3.93 -18.94 5.43
N ILE A 43 -3.23 -17.87 5.85
CA ILE A 43 -2.86 -17.66 7.26
C ILE A 43 -4.10 -17.54 8.14
N THR A 44 -5.11 -16.78 7.70
CA THR A 44 -6.36 -16.61 8.45
C THR A 44 -7.10 -17.94 8.63
N LEU A 45 -7.20 -18.75 7.57
CA LEU A 45 -7.80 -20.08 7.66
C LEU A 45 -7.03 -21.02 8.60
N LEU A 46 -5.70 -20.95 8.58
CA LEU A 46 -4.85 -21.76 9.48
C LEU A 46 -5.11 -21.37 10.95
N ILE A 47 -5.14 -20.07 11.25
CA ILE A 47 -5.44 -19.58 12.61
C ILE A 47 -6.84 -20.04 13.05
N LEU A 48 -7.83 -19.88 12.16
CA LEU A 48 -9.20 -20.30 12.44
C LEU A 48 -9.28 -21.80 12.72
N ALA A 49 -8.59 -22.64 11.95
CA ALA A 49 -8.53 -24.08 12.17
C ALA A 49 -7.91 -24.44 13.51
N ILE A 50 -6.83 -23.74 13.93
CA ILE A 50 -6.20 -23.93 15.23
C ILE A 50 -7.15 -23.54 16.35
N VAL A 51 -7.84 -22.41 16.25
CA VAL A 51 -8.82 -21.93 17.24
C VAL A 51 -9.98 -22.92 17.38
N ILE A 52 -10.54 -23.37 16.27
CA ILE A 52 -11.63 -24.37 16.28
C ILE A 52 -11.14 -25.69 16.90
N GLY A 53 -9.96 -26.18 16.49
CA GLY A 53 -9.36 -27.38 17.05
C GLY A 53 -9.13 -27.31 18.56
N PHE A 54 -8.70 -26.14 19.05
CA PHE A 54 -8.56 -25.88 20.50
C PHE A 54 -9.90 -26.02 21.22
N PHE A 55 -10.95 -25.38 20.72
CA PHE A 55 -12.28 -25.48 21.34
C PHE A 55 -12.85 -26.89 21.33
N ILE A 56 -12.67 -27.65 20.26
CA ILE A 56 -13.10 -29.05 20.18
C ILE A 56 -12.32 -29.90 21.22
N ALA A 57 -11.00 -29.71 21.32
CA ALA A 57 -10.15 -30.47 22.25
C ALA A 57 -10.47 -30.18 23.73
N MET A 58 -10.91 -28.97 24.05
CA MET A 58 -11.29 -28.57 25.42
C MET A 58 -12.75 -28.94 25.79
N GLY A 59 -13.52 -29.52 24.85
CA GLY A 59 -14.93 -29.88 25.11
C GLY A 59 -15.82 -28.65 25.35
N PHE A 60 -15.57 -27.57 24.62
CA PHE A 60 -16.12 -26.22 24.86
C PHE A 60 -17.64 -26.16 24.74
N SER A 61 -18.29 -25.56 25.80
CA SER A 61 -19.63 -25.00 25.73
C SER A 61 -19.53 -23.47 25.87
N PHE A 62 -20.41 -22.71 25.20
CA PHE A 62 -20.38 -21.24 25.25
C PHE A 62 -20.48 -20.67 26.68
N GLU A 63 -21.09 -21.42 27.61
CA GLU A 63 -21.28 -21.03 28.99
C GLU A 63 -19.96 -21.05 29.81
N SER A 64 -19.01 -21.90 29.42
CA SER A 64 -17.72 -22.06 30.10
C SER A 64 -16.63 -21.07 29.65
N PHE A 65 -16.90 -20.18 28.70
CA PHE A 65 -15.87 -19.26 28.17
C PHE A 65 -15.34 -18.25 29.19
N SER A 66 -16.12 -17.93 30.23
CA SER A 66 -15.72 -17.00 31.30
C SER A 66 -14.93 -17.66 32.42
N GLU A 67 -14.80 -19.00 32.41
CA GLU A 67 -14.05 -19.71 33.43
C GLU A 67 -12.53 -19.59 33.23
N PRO A 68 -11.76 -19.24 34.27
CA PRO A 68 -10.31 -19.10 34.18
C PRO A 68 -9.58 -20.36 33.68
N GLU A 69 -10.14 -21.53 33.96
CA GLU A 69 -9.60 -22.83 33.56
C GLU A 69 -9.56 -23.02 32.03
N ILE A 70 -10.45 -22.39 31.30
CA ILE A 70 -10.51 -22.40 29.82
C ILE A 70 -9.89 -21.14 29.25
N LEU A 71 -10.16 -19.99 29.82
CA LEU A 71 -9.69 -18.69 29.31
C LEU A 71 -8.15 -18.59 29.36
N THR A 72 -7.50 -19.10 30.43
CA THR A 72 -6.03 -19.01 30.59
C THR A 72 -5.28 -19.80 29.52
N PRO A 73 -5.54 -21.09 29.26
CA PRO A 73 -4.90 -21.84 28.16
C PRO A 73 -5.20 -21.27 26.78
N PHE A 74 -6.43 -20.77 26.59
CA PHE A 74 -6.82 -20.11 25.33
C PHE A 74 -5.96 -18.87 25.06
N LEU A 75 -5.82 -17.97 26.03
CA LEU A 75 -5.00 -16.77 25.90
C LEU A 75 -3.52 -17.10 25.70
N LEU A 76 -2.99 -18.09 26.44
CA LEU A 76 -1.62 -18.56 26.28
C LEU A 76 -1.33 -19.15 24.90
N THR A 77 -2.34 -19.67 24.22
CA THR A 77 -2.21 -20.22 22.86
C THR A 77 -2.40 -19.14 21.81
N ILE A 78 -3.45 -18.31 21.93
CA ILE A 78 -3.84 -17.37 20.88
C ILE A 78 -2.91 -16.14 20.82
N ILE A 79 -2.36 -15.69 21.95
CA ILE A 79 -1.48 -14.51 21.97
C ILE A 79 -0.17 -14.76 21.22
N PRO A 80 0.61 -15.82 21.47
CA PRO A 80 1.82 -16.09 20.69
C PRO A 80 1.52 -16.34 19.21
N LEU A 81 0.44 -17.06 18.91
CA LEU A 81 0.03 -17.33 17.54
C LEU A 81 -0.31 -16.05 16.77
N SER A 82 -1.04 -15.13 17.42
CA SER A 82 -1.37 -13.84 16.80
C SER A 82 -0.13 -12.96 16.60
N ILE A 83 0.83 -12.96 17.51
CA ILE A 83 2.10 -12.25 17.36
C ILE A 83 2.87 -12.77 16.15
N ILE A 84 3.02 -14.09 16.02
CA ILE A 84 3.68 -14.72 14.87
C ILE A 84 2.97 -14.35 13.57
N ALA A 85 1.63 -14.43 13.53
CA ALA A 85 0.84 -14.06 12.38
C ALA A 85 1.03 -12.59 11.98
N ILE A 86 1.02 -11.67 12.95
CA ILE A 86 1.27 -10.24 12.71
C ILE A 86 2.66 -10.02 12.10
N ILE A 87 3.69 -10.68 12.61
CA ILE A 87 5.06 -10.58 12.06
C ILE A 87 5.08 -11.04 10.59
N ILE A 88 4.45 -12.18 10.28
CA ILE A 88 4.38 -12.71 8.92
C ILE A 88 3.60 -11.75 8.00
N ILE A 89 2.47 -11.21 8.48
CA ILE A 89 1.66 -10.26 7.71
C ILE A 89 2.45 -8.98 7.41
N ILE A 90 3.19 -8.44 8.38
CA ILE A 90 4.06 -7.27 8.17
C ILE A 90 5.12 -7.58 7.11
N PHE A 91 5.77 -8.73 7.20
CA PHE A 91 6.77 -9.15 6.21
C PHE A 91 6.20 -9.19 4.80
N ILE A 92 5.03 -9.80 4.63
CA ILE A 92 4.36 -9.91 3.33
C ILE A 92 3.89 -8.54 2.83
N ALA A 93 3.36 -7.69 3.72
CA ALA A 93 2.91 -6.35 3.38
C ALA A 93 4.03 -5.45 2.86
N ILE A 94 5.24 -5.55 3.42
CA ILE A 94 6.42 -4.81 2.96
C ILE A 94 6.80 -5.22 1.54
N ILE A 95 6.84 -6.54 1.28
CA ILE A 95 7.16 -7.06 -0.05
C ILE A 95 6.08 -6.62 -1.06
N PHE A 96 4.82 -6.77 -0.71
CA PHE A 96 3.68 -6.35 -1.54
C PHE A 96 3.78 -4.87 -1.91
N THR A 97 3.97 -4.01 -0.90
CA THR A 97 4.10 -2.56 -1.12
C THR A 97 5.29 -2.25 -2.04
N GLY A 98 6.46 -2.82 -1.80
CA GLY A 98 7.63 -2.63 -2.67
C GLY A 98 7.39 -3.06 -4.12
N MET A 99 6.68 -4.18 -4.34
CA MET A 99 6.34 -4.64 -5.69
C MET A 99 5.37 -3.70 -6.41
N ILE A 100 4.43 -3.08 -5.69
CA ILE A 100 3.54 -2.06 -6.27
C ILE A 100 4.35 -0.88 -6.82
N TYR A 101 5.29 -0.36 -6.03
CA TYR A 101 6.16 0.73 -6.48
C TYR A 101 7.03 0.32 -7.67
N ASP A 102 7.59 -0.89 -7.68
CA ASP A 102 8.39 -1.42 -8.80
C ASP A 102 7.57 -1.52 -10.10
N ILE A 103 6.29 -1.94 -10.02
CA ILE A 103 5.38 -1.95 -11.19
C ILE A 103 5.27 -0.56 -11.80
N PHE A 104 4.98 0.45 -10.98
CA PHE A 104 4.72 1.81 -11.48
C PHE A 104 5.99 2.53 -11.91
N ILE A 105 7.12 2.29 -11.22
CA ILE A 105 8.44 2.81 -11.62
C ILE A 105 8.81 2.26 -12.99
N LYS A 106 8.80 0.94 -13.19
CA LYS A 106 9.12 0.31 -14.47
C LYS A 106 8.17 0.73 -15.58
N SER A 107 6.89 0.86 -15.25
CA SER A 107 5.91 1.36 -16.22
C SER A 107 6.18 2.81 -16.63
N PHE A 108 6.66 3.65 -15.70
CA PHE A 108 7.00 5.05 -16.01
C PHE A 108 8.25 5.16 -16.89
N ILE A 109 9.29 4.38 -16.60
CA ILE A 109 10.54 4.40 -17.38
C ILE A 109 10.47 3.57 -18.68
N GLY A 110 9.37 2.83 -18.89
CA GLY A 110 9.15 2.02 -20.09
C GLY A 110 9.83 0.65 -20.07
N GLU A 111 10.23 0.16 -18.89
CA GLU A 111 10.79 -1.17 -18.72
C GLU A 111 9.71 -2.25 -18.59
N GLU A 112 10.01 -3.46 -19.06
CA GLU A 112 9.16 -4.61 -18.84
C GLU A 112 9.21 -5.06 -17.38
N TRP A 113 8.03 -5.26 -16.78
CA TRP A 113 7.92 -5.76 -15.42
C TRP A 113 7.72 -7.27 -15.42
N ASP A 114 8.59 -7.98 -14.70
CA ASP A 114 8.44 -9.41 -14.42
C ASP A 114 8.27 -9.66 -12.92
N PHE A 115 7.35 -10.56 -12.59
CA PHE A 115 6.99 -10.89 -11.21
C PHE A 115 8.17 -11.47 -10.41
N LYS A 116 8.90 -12.43 -10.99
CA LYS A 116 9.99 -13.12 -10.27
C LYS A 116 11.16 -12.18 -9.97
N SER A 117 11.54 -11.37 -10.95
CA SER A 117 12.61 -10.39 -10.81
C SER A 117 12.24 -9.31 -9.79
N SER A 118 11.01 -8.78 -9.84
CA SER A 118 10.49 -7.80 -8.90
C SER A 118 10.46 -8.35 -7.47
N PHE A 119 9.92 -9.55 -7.27
CA PHE A 119 9.89 -10.21 -5.96
C PHE A 119 11.30 -10.41 -5.39
N LYS A 120 12.24 -10.93 -6.19
CA LYS A 120 13.64 -11.13 -5.78
C LYS A 120 14.28 -9.80 -5.39
N TYR A 121 14.07 -8.77 -6.18
CA TYR A 121 14.61 -7.43 -5.94
C TYR A 121 14.06 -6.82 -4.65
N VAL A 122 12.74 -6.77 -4.48
CA VAL A 122 12.11 -6.20 -3.29
C VAL A 122 12.47 -6.99 -2.03
N LYS A 123 12.54 -8.33 -2.13
CA LYS A 123 13.00 -9.18 -1.02
C LYS A 123 14.44 -8.81 -0.59
N SER A 124 15.33 -8.49 -1.52
CA SER A 124 16.69 -8.06 -1.18
C SER A 124 16.74 -6.70 -0.48
N LYS A 125 15.73 -5.85 -0.72
CA LYS A 125 15.56 -4.53 -0.09
C LYS A 125 14.68 -4.55 1.17
N PHE A 126 14.22 -5.73 1.59
CA PHE A 126 13.29 -5.88 2.72
C PHE A 126 13.71 -5.11 3.96
N TRP A 127 14.94 -5.31 4.44
CA TRP A 127 15.45 -4.64 5.65
C TRP A 127 15.53 -3.12 5.49
N THR A 128 15.87 -2.64 4.29
CA THR A 128 15.91 -1.20 4.00
C THR A 128 14.51 -0.59 4.10
N ILE A 129 13.50 -1.24 3.49
CA ILE A 129 12.11 -0.77 3.52
C ILE A 129 11.56 -0.86 4.94
N PHE A 130 11.83 -1.94 5.66
CA PHE A 130 11.39 -2.14 7.03
C PHE A 130 11.95 -1.07 7.98
N LEU A 131 13.26 -0.83 7.95
CA LEU A 131 13.92 0.19 8.77
C LEU A 131 13.44 1.60 8.40
N ALA A 132 13.29 1.89 7.10
CA ALA A 132 12.73 3.16 6.66
C ALA A 132 11.30 3.34 7.16
N GLY A 133 10.48 2.29 7.15
CA GLY A 133 9.13 2.31 7.70
C GLY A 133 9.11 2.65 9.20
N ILE A 134 9.99 2.04 10.00
CA ILE A 134 10.13 2.34 11.43
C ILE A 134 10.54 3.81 11.65
N LEU A 135 11.53 4.30 10.90
CA LEU A 135 11.96 5.69 11.00
C LEU A 135 10.85 6.67 10.59
N CYS A 136 10.13 6.37 9.50
CA CYS A 136 8.97 7.17 9.08
C CYS A 136 7.87 7.19 10.15
N PHE A 137 7.62 6.06 10.82
CA PHE A 137 6.67 5.98 11.92
C PHE A 137 7.03 6.94 13.07
N PHE A 138 8.31 6.99 13.49
CA PHE A 138 8.76 7.95 14.50
C PHE A 138 8.67 9.41 14.03
N ILE A 139 8.92 9.68 12.75
CA ILE A 139 8.75 11.01 12.16
C ILE A 139 7.27 11.43 12.22
N ILE A 140 6.34 10.54 11.91
CA ILE A 140 4.90 10.81 12.01
C ILE A 140 4.48 11.07 13.46
N ILE A 141 4.96 10.28 14.42
CA ILE A 141 4.70 10.52 15.85
C ILE A 141 5.22 11.89 16.26
N GLY A 142 6.43 12.27 15.85
CA GLY A 142 6.98 13.60 16.08
C GLY A 142 6.08 14.71 15.53
N GLY A 143 5.57 14.53 14.29
CA GLY A 143 4.60 15.43 13.69
C GLY A 143 3.28 15.52 14.46
N TYR A 144 2.80 14.39 14.99
CA TYR A 144 1.59 14.36 15.83
C TYR A 144 1.77 15.14 17.12
N LEU A 145 2.91 15.00 17.78
CA LEU A 145 3.23 15.74 19.02
C LEU A 145 3.32 17.26 18.80
N MET A 146 3.56 17.72 17.57
CA MET A 146 3.51 19.12 17.17
C MET A 146 2.09 19.62 16.85
N CYS A 147 1.13 19.36 17.73
CA CYS A 147 -0.28 19.83 17.66
C CYS A 147 -1.09 19.25 16.48
N CYS A 148 -0.95 18.00 16.15
CA CYS A 148 -1.71 17.28 15.08
C CYS A 148 -1.56 17.89 13.66
N ILE A 149 -1.42 19.20 13.52
CA ILE A 149 -1.22 19.89 12.23
C ILE A 149 0.11 19.49 11.59
N GLY A 150 1.12 19.14 12.41
CA GLY A 150 2.43 18.69 11.96
C GLY A 150 2.44 17.37 11.19
N ILE A 151 1.38 16.56 11.30
CA ILE A 151 1.28 15.29 10.56
C ILE A 151 1.28 15.51 9.05
N LEU A 152 0.50 16.46 8.53
CA LEU A 152 0.35 16.71 7.10
C LEU A 152 1.69 17.05 6.41
N PRO A 153 2.49 18.03 6.93
CA PRO A 153 3.84 18.27 6.40
C PRO A 153 4.74 17.04 6.46
N MET A 154 4.70 16.25 7.55
CA MET A 154 5.54 15.05 7.68
C MET A 154 5.15 13.97 6.68
N ILE A 155 3.85 13.73 6.46
CA ILE A 155 3.38 12.81 5.41
C ILE A 155 3.90 13.24 4.03
N ALA A 156 3.84 14.52 3.70
CA ALA A 156 4.38 15.01 2.43
C ALA A 156 5.89 14.79 2.32
N LEU A 157 6.67 15.07 3.38
CA LEU A 157 8.12 14.93 3.40
C LEU A 157 8.59 13.47 3.25
N ILE A 158 7.86 12.51 3.82
CA ILE A 158 8.21 11.08 3.73
C ILE A 158 7.56 10.36 2.56
N SER A 159 6.70 11.02 1.81
CA SER A 159 5.90 10.41 0.74
C SER A 159 6.72 9.76 -0.37
N LEU A 160 7.94 10.24 -0.61
CA LEU A 160 8.83 9.77 -1.67
C LEU A 160 9.87 8.75 -1.20
N VAL A 161 9.85 8.34 0.07
CA VAL A 161 10.85 7.40 0.62
C VAL A 161 10.86 6.07 -0.13
N LEU A 162 9.69 5.48 -0.39
CA LEU A 162 9.59 4.21 -1.11
C LEU A 162 10.06 4.29 -2.57
N PRO A 163 9.62 5.26 -3.39
CA PRO A 163 10.21 5.45 -4.72
C PRO A 163 11.73 5.62 -4.70
N VAL A 164 12.29 6.34 -3.74
CA VAL A 164 13.74 6.52 -3.60
C VAL A 164 14.44 5.20 -3.31
N ILE A 165 13.95 4.37 -2.37
CA ILE A 165 14.54 3.07 -2.06
C ILE A 165 14.52 2.15 -3.28
N ILE A 166 13.39 2.12 -4.00
CA ILE A 166 13.21 1.19 -5.11
C ILE A 166 13.96 1.67 -6.37
N TYR A 167 13.96 2.97 -6.67
CA TYR A 167 14.58 3.50 -7.87
C TYR A 167 16.07 3.87 -7.67
N GLU A 168 16.37 4.70 -6.66
CA GLU A 168 17.72 5.18 -6.41
C GLU A 168 18.58 4.19 -5.59
N LYS A 169 17.95 3.11 -5.06
CA LYS A 169 18.62 2.03 -4.30
C LYS A 169 19.29 2.50 -2.99
N GLU A 170 18.88 3.65 -2.48
CA GLU A 170 19.39 4.23 -1.25
C GLU A 170 19.13 3.36 -0.02
N ASN A 171 19.89 3.58 1.05
CA ASN A 171 19.64 2.98 2.36
C ASN A 171 18.49 3.68 3.10
N ALA A 172 18.06 3.17 4.25
CA ALA A 172 16.88 3.66 4.98
C ALA A 172 16.99 5.15 5.38
N THR A 173 18.12 5.58 5.93
CA THR A 173 18.32 6.98 6.34
C THR A 173 18.56 7.90 5.14
N GLY A 174 19.32 7.43 4.15
CA GLY A 174 19.56 8.15 2.90
C GLY A 174 18.28 8.41 2.13
N SER A 175 17.37 7.43 2.07
CA SER A 175 16.08 7.58 1.38
C SER A 175 15.17 8.61 2.05
N ILE A 176 15.18 8.71 3.39
CA ILE A 176 14.44 9.75 4.12
C ILE A 176 15.02 11.13 3.83
N SER A 177 16.34 11.29 3.97
CA SER A 177 17.03 12.55 3.67
C SER A 177 16.79 12.98 2.22
N ARG A 178 16.85 12.03 1.30
CA ARG A 178 16.59 12.24 -0.13
C ARG A 178 15.15 12.66 -0.40
N SER A 179 14.17 12.00 0.22
CA SER A 179 12.76 12.37 0.13
C SER A 179 12.55 13.80 0.62
N PHE A 180 13.11 14.15 1.77
CA PHE A 180 13.03 15.52 2.32
C PHE A 180 13.60 16.55 1.34
N LYS A 181 14.78 16.27 0.77
CA LYS A 181 15.41 17.16 -0.21
C LYS A 181 14.53 17.35 -1.45
N LEU A 182 14.01 16.28 -2.05
CA LEU A 182 13.16 16.34 -3.23
C LEU A 182 11.85 17.11 -2.98
N VAL A 183 11.22 16.88 -1.83
CA VAL A 183 9.97 17.59 -1.46
C VAL A 183 10.24 19.06 -1.14
N SER A 184 11.34 19.38 -0.47
CA SER A 184 11.67 20.77 -0.06
C SER A 184 11.82 21.73 -1.23
N TYR A 185 12.22 21.26 -2.42
CA TYR A 185 12.31 22.11 -3.61
C TYR A 185 10.98 22.76 -4.01
N SER A 186 9.86 22.10 -3.74
CA SER A 186 8.52 22.62 -4.04
C SER A 186 7.49 22.17 -3.00
N PHE A 187 7.85 22.31 -1.73
CA PHE A 187 7.12 21.79 -0.56
C PHE A 187 5.60 22.03 -0.63
N TRP A 188 5.18 23.30 -0.78
CA TRP A 188 3.75 23.63 -0.81
C TRP A 188 2.98 23.00 -1.96
N LYS A 189 3.63 22.81 -3.13
CA LYS A 189 3.00 22.16 -4.28
C LYS A 189 2.85 20.66 -4.03
N VAL A 190 3.87 20.00 -3.47
CA VAL A 190 3.81 18.58 -3.11
C VAL A 190 2.79 18.37 -2.00
N LEU A 191 2.84 19.17 -0.93
CA LEU A 191 1.87 19.09 0.18
C LEU A 191 0.43 19.24 -0.32
N GLY A 192 0.16 20.28 -1.11
CA GLY A 192 -1.17 20.51 -1.69
C GLY A 192 -1.62 19.34 -2.58
N SER A 193 -0.71 18.78 -3.39
CA SER A 193 -0.99 17.62 -4.25
C SER A 193 -1.34 16.38 -3.43
N VAL A 194 -0.58 16.12 -2.37
CA VAL A 194 -0.79 14.97 -1.47
C VAL A 194 -2.12 15.12 -0.73
N ILE A 195 -2.40 16.31 -0.17
CA ILE A 195 -3.66 16.57 0.54
C ILE A 195 -4.86 16.41 -0.40
N LEU A 196 -4.81 17.02 -1.59
CA LEU A 196 -5.91 16.91 -2.55
C LEU A 196 -6.13 15.46 -2.98
N PHE A 197 -5.07 14.72 -3.26
CA PHE A 197 -5.17 13.32 -3.64
C PHE A 197 -5.76 12.46 -2.51
N ILE A 198 -5.33 12.66 -1.27
CA ILE A 198 -5.91 11.99 -0.09
C ILE A 198 -7.40 12.31 0.02
N ILE A 199 -7.81 13.58 -0.13
CA ILE A 199 -9.23 13.97 -0.08
C ILE A 199 -10.02 13.23 -1.15
N ILE A 200 -9.56 13.20 -2.40
CA ILE A 200 -10.24 12.53 -3.51
C ILE A 200 -10.43 11.03 -3.19
N VAL A 201 -9.36 10.35 -2.81
CA VAL A 201 -9.42 8.90 -2.51
C VAL A 201 -10.26 8.64 -1.26
N GLN A 202 -10.11 9.42 -0.18
CA GLN A 202 -10.87 9.21 1.05
C GLN A 202 -12.35 9.54 0.92
N THR A 203 -12.73 10.52 0.12
CA THR A 203 -14.16 10.81 -0.12
C THR A 203 -14.86 9.58 -0.70
N LEU A 204 -14.22 8.87 -1.63
CA LEU A 204 -14.79 7.64 -2.17
C LEU A 204 -14.83 6.52 -1.10
N SER A 205 -13.83 6.45 -0.23
CA SER A 205 -13.79 5.49 0.88
C SER A 205 -14.95 5.66 1.87
N ILE A 206 -15.32 6.90 2.18
CA ILE A 206 -16.41 7.23 3.13
C ILE A 206 -17.73 6.60 2.67
N VAL A 207 -18.02 6.62 1.37
CA VAL A 207 -19.25 6.03 0.82
C VAL A 207 -19.38 4.55 1.20
N PHE A 208 -18.30 3.79 1.11
CA PHE A 208 -18.30 2.38 1.49
C PHE A 208 -18.31 2.19 3.01
N GLN A 209 -17.64 3.03 3.77
CA GLN A 209 -17.59 2.95 5.23
C GLN A 209 -18.96 3.21 5.87
N ILE A 210 -19.75 4.14 5.33
CA ILE A 210 -21.11 4.38 5.78
C ILE A 210 -21.95 3.09 5.70
N GLY A 211 -21.82 2.32 4.60
CA GLY A 211 -22.52 1.03 4.46
C GLY A 211 -22.22 0.06 5.61
N PHE A 212 -20.95 0.00 6.07
CA PHE A 212 -20.56 -0.84 7.20
C PHE A 212 -21.09 -0.33 8.55
N GLN A 213 -21.19 0.99 8.74
CA GLN A 213 -21.69 1.56 10.00
C GLN A 213 -23.20 1.32 10.20
N PHE A 214 -23.95 1.13 9.13
CA PHE A 214 -25.37 0.74 9.23
C PHE A 214 -25.57 -0.71 9.68
N LEU A 215 -24.57 -1.58 9.55
CA LEU A 215 -24.67 -3.00 9.90
C LEU A 215 -24.99 -3.24 11.38
N PRO A 216 -24.28 -2.67 12.38
CA PRO A 216 -24.62 -2.82 13.79
C PRO A 216 -26.03 -2.30 14.12
N PHE A 217 -26.42 -1.19 13.50
CA PHE A 217 -27.75 -0.62 13.67
C PHE A 217 -28.84 -1.56 13.13
N MET A 218 -28.63 -2.16 11.97
CA MET A 218 -29.53 -3.16 11.41
C MET A 218 -29.60 -4.43 12.27
N LEU A 219 -28.47 -4.90 12.81
CA LEU A 219 -28.44 -6.05 13.72
C LEU A 219 -29.15 -5.77 15.04
N GLN A 220 -29.05 -4.55 15.57
CA GLN A 220 -29.74 -4.13 16.79
C GLN A 220 -31.25 -4.05 16.62
N SER A 221 -31.74 -3.79 15.40
CA SER A 221 -33.18 -3.81 15.08
C SER A 221 -33.78 -5.22 14.98
N LEU A 222 -32.95 -6.26 15.01
CA LEU A 222 -33.32 -7.68 15.08
C LEU A 222 -33.74 -8.06 16.53
N ASP A 223 -34.60 -7.28 17.16
CA ASP A 223 -35.13 -7.64 18.47
C ASP A 223 -35.80 -9.02 18.37
N SER A 224 -35.25 -9.98 19.14
CA SER A 224 -35.78 -11.33 19.35
C SER A 224 -35.70 -12.39 18.22
N GLY A 225 -34.71 -12.36 17.31
CA GLY A 225 -34.33 -13.58 16.54
C GLY A 225 -35.35 -14.22 15.60
N LYS A 226 -36.53 -13.62 15.41
CA LYS A 226 -37.68 -14.25 14.75
C LYS A 226 -37.80 -13.96 13.24
N ASN A 227 -36.98 -13.07 12.68
CA ASN A 227 -37.17 -12.67 11.29
C ASN A 227 -36.01 -13.15 10.39
N ILE A 228 -36.06 -14.43 10.00
CA ILE A 228 -35.06 -15.08 9.13
C ILE A 228 -34.85 -14.26 7.84
N GLN A 229 -35.89 -13.67 7.28
CA GLN A 229 -35.81 -12.88 6.05
C GLN A 229 -34.89 -11.66 6.22
N MET A 230 -35.00 -11.00 7.38
CA MET A 230 -34.18 -9.82 7.71
C MET A 230 -32.71 -10.19 7.95
N ILE A 231 -32.45 -11.33 8.59
CA ILE A 231 -31.07 -11.86 8.76
C ILE A 231 -30.44 -12.15 7.39
N ILE A 232 -31.17 -12.81 6.50
CA ILE A 232 -30.70 -13.09 5.13
C ILE A 232 -30.42 -11.77 4.39
N PHE A 233 -31.30 -10.80 4.45
CA PHE A 233 -31.11 -9.50 3.81
C PHE A 233 -29.86 -8.78 4.32
N ILE A 234 -29.66 -8.70 5.64
CA ILE A 234 -28.49 -8.09 6.26
C ILE A 234 -27.21 -8.82 5.84
N SER A 235 -27.23 -10.16 5.81
CA SER A 235 -26.07 -10.95 5.41
C SER A 235 -25.68 -10.70 3.94
N ILE A 236 -26.65 -10.67 3.04
CA ILE A 236 -26.43 -10.36 1.62
C ILE A 236 -25.90 -8.95 1.46
N PHE A 237 -26.53 -7.96 2.13
CA PHE A 237 -26.08 -6.56 2.09
C PHE A 237 -24.64 -6.40 2.56
N THR A 238 -24.27 -7.07 3.66
CA THR A 238 -22.91 -7.06 4.20
C THR A 238 -21.91 -7.65 3.22
N ILE A 239 -22.22 -8.80 2.63
CA ILE A 239 -21.35 -9.47 1.65
C ILE A 239 -21.13 -8.56 0.42
N VAL A 240 -22.19 -7.98 -0.12
CA VAL A 240 -22.08 -7.10 -1.30
C VAL A 240 -21.25 -5.86 -0.97
N THR A 241 -21.52 -5.21 0.17
CA THR A 241 -20.76 -4.03 0.62
C THR A 241 -19.29 -4.36 0.84
N TYR A 242 -18.99 -5.54 1.40
CA TYR A 242 -17.62 -6.01 1.59
C TYR A 242 -16.88 -6.24 0.27
N ILE A 243 -17.54 -6.87 -0.71
CA ILE A 243 -16.96 -7.10 -2.05
C ILE A 243 -16.65 -5.76 -2.73
N LEU A 244 -17.58 -4.80 -2.67
CA LEU A 244 -17.38 -3.47 -3.24
C LEU A 244 -16.23 -2.73 -2.55
N TYR A 245 -16.16 -2.78 -1.21
CA TYR A 245 -15.06 -2.21 -0.45
C TYR A 245 -13.72 -2.85 -0.79
N LEU A 246 -13.66 -4.17 -0.98
CA LEU A 246 -12.47 -4.89 -1.41
C LEU A 246 -12.01 -4.40 -2.80
N ALA A 247 -12.92 -4.30 -3.75
CA ALA A 247 -12.60 -3.79 -5.09
C ALA A 247 -12.09 -2.36 -5.04
N TYR A 248 -12.72 -1.51 -4.22
CA TYR A 248 -12.24 -0.15 -3.96
C TYR A 248 -10.84 -0.13 -3.34
N SER A 249 -10.57 -0.94 -2.31
CA SER A 249 -9.27 -0.96 -1.63
C SER A 249 -8.12 -1.39 -2.55
N ILE A 250 -8.40 -2.31 -3.47
CA ILE A 250 -7.49 -2.71 -4.55
C ILE A 250 -7.15 -1.50 -5.43
N LEU A 251 -8.17 -0.79 -5.91
CA LEU A 251 -7.98 0.37 -6.75
C LEU A 251 -7.24 1.50 -6.02
N ALA A 252 -7.65 1.81 -4.78
CA ALA A 252 -7.06 2.86 -3.98
C ALA A 252 -5.57 2.64 -3.72
N SER A 253 -5.17 1.41 -3.35
CA SER A 253 -3.75 1.10 -3.10
C SER A 253 -2.89 1.19 -4.37
N ALA A 254 -3.42 0.82 -5.52
CA ALA A 254 -2.75 1.02 -6.80
C ALA A 254 -2.60 2.51 -7.14
N LEU A 255 -3.66 3.30 -6.94
CA LEU A 255 -3.63 4.75 -7.15
C LEU A 255 -2.59 5.45 -6.27
N TYR A 256 -2.50 5.08 -4.98
CA TYR A 256 -1.46 5.64 -4.09
C TYR A 256 -0.05 5.34 -4.60
N GLY A 257 0.23 4.09 -5.00
CA GLY A 257 1.53 3.71 -5.55
C GLY A 257 1.89 4.50 -6.81
N ALA A 258 0.97 4.59 -7.77
CA ALA A 258 1.17 5.35 -9.00
C ALA A 258 1.38 6.85 -8.74
N PHE A 259 0.57 7.44 -7.86
CA PHE A 259 0.63 8.86 -7.52
C PHE A 259 1.98 9.27 -6.93
N TYR A 260 2.47 8.54 -5.91
CA TYR A 260 3.76 8.87 -5.30
C TYR A 260 4.94 8.65 -6.25
N VAL A 261 4.89 7.65 -7.11
CA VAL A 261 5.90 7.44 -8.15
C VAL A 261 5.90 8.61 -9.14
N LEU A 262 4.73 9.09 -9.56
CA LEU A 262 4.64 10.22 -10.47
C LEU A 262 5.13 11.54 -9.85
N ILE A 263 4.81 11.80 -8.57
CA ILE A 263 5.37 12.96 -7.85
C ILE A 263 6.90 12.85 -7.80
N PHE A 264 7.44 11.68 -7.47
CA PHE A 264 8.88 11.46 -7.41
C PHE A 264 9.57 11.82 -8.73
N PHE A 265 9.12 11.26 -9.84
CA PHE A 265 9.71 11.57 -11.14
C PHE A 265 9.46 13.03 -11.57
N ASN A 266 8.30 13.60 -11.24
CA ASN A 266 8.03 15.01 -11.54
C ASN A 266 8.98 15.96 -10.78
N GLN A 267 9.32 15.65 -9.52
CA GLN A 267 10.34 16.43 -8.78
C GLN A 267 11.73 16.27 -9.39
N LYS A 268 12.12 15.06 -9.79
CA LYS A 268 13.41 14.82 -10.48
C LYS A 268 13.49 15.53 -11.83
N ILE A 269 12.44 15.51 -12.63
CA ILE A 269 12.39 16.20 -13.91
C ILE A 269 12.52 17.72 -13.70
N LYS A 270 11.85 18.28 -12.70
CA LYS A 270 11.84 19.73 -12.44
C LYS A 270 13.16 20.28 -11.90
N HIS A 271 13.83 19.51 -11.04
CA HIS A 271 14.92 20.03 -10.20
C HIS A 271 16.27 19.37 -10.42
N GLU A 272 16.32 18.25 -11.14
CA GLU A 272 17.55 17.46 -11.33
C GLU A 272 17.84 17.15 -12.81
N ASN A 273 17.15 17.78 -13.74
CA ASN A 273 17.34 17.56 -15.19
C ASN A 273 17.22 16.09 -15.65
N PHE A 274 16.51 15.26 -14.85
CA PHE A 274 16.35 13.83 -15.11
C PHE A 274 15.89 13.53 -16.55
N GLY A 275 15.04 14.39 -17.13
CA GLY A 275 14.57 14.23 -18.50
C GLY A 275 15.70 14.33 -19.55
N VAL A 276 16.70 15.16 -19.31
CA VAL A 276 17.86 15.34 -20.21
C VAL A 276 18.83 14.18 -20.10
N GLU A 277 19.13 13.74 -18.86
CA GLU A 277 19.99 12.57 -18.61
C GLU A 277 19.40 11.30 -19.23
N PHE A 278 18.10 11.05 -19.01
CA PHE A 278 17.43 9.87 -19.55
C PHE A 278 17.43 9.84 -21.09
N LEU A 279 17.27 11.00 -21.73
CA LEU A 279 17.34 11.11 -23.19
C LEU A 279 18.77 10.91 -23.69
N ALA A 280 19.79 11.42 -22.99
CA ALA A 280 21.19 11.24 -23.36
C ALA A 280 21.59 9.75 -23.30
N ASP A 281 21.20 9.05 -22.23
CA ASP A 281 21.47 7.61 -22.08
C ASP A 281 20.78 6.77 -23.17
N SER A 282 19.54 7.14 -23.56
CA SER A 282 18.83 6.43 -24.63
C SER A 282 19.47 6.61 -26.01
N ILE A 283 20.10 7.74 -26.28
CA ILE A 283 20.82 8.01 -27.54
C ILE A 283 22.14 7.26 -27.59
N THR A 284 22.86 7.14 -26.47
CA THR A 284 24.14 6.43 -26.40
C THR A 284 23.98 4.91 -26.53
N VAL A 285 22.85 4.35 -26.11
CA VAL A 285 22.55 2.91 -26.27
C VAL A 285 22.17 2.56 -27.71
N ASP A 286 21.56 3.49 -28.46
CA ASP A 286 21.16 3.27 -29.85
C ASP A 286 22.29 3.51 -30.89
N GLN A 287 23.45 3.99 -30.47
CA GLN A 287 24.64 4.04 -31.32
C GLN A 287 25.58 2.85 -31.02
N PRO A 288 25.56 1.79 -31.84
CA PRO A 288 26.66 0.82 -31.77
C PRO A 288 27.96 1.55 -32.05
N LEU A 289 28.94 1.41 -31.17
CA LEU A 289 30.29 1.88 -31.36
C LEU A 289 30.75 1.34 -32.73
N ASP A 290 30.78 2.20 -33.71
CA ASP A 290 31.33 1.88 -35.03
C ASP A 290 32.84 1.73 -34.84
N ASP A 291 33.27 0.51 -34.52
CA ASP A 291 34.70 0.10 -34.40
C ASP A 291 35.30 0.00 -35.81
N LYS A 292 35.40 1.15 -36.47
CA LYS A 292 36.12 1.32 -37.72
C LYS A 292 37.19 2.39 -37.60
N THR A 293 38.25 2.06 -36.87
CA THR A 293 39.58 2.63 -37.14
C THR A 293 40.61 1.56 -36.92
N LYS A 294 40.85 0.79 -37.97
CA LYS A 294 42.13 0.17 -38.29
C LYS A 294 42.48 0.51 -39.71
#